data_9b2ae420c6c4644e5df1461d669d0a27
#
_entry.id   9b2ae420c6c4644e5df1461d669d0a27
#
_cell.length_a   1.000
_cell.length_b   1.000
_cell.length_c   1.000
_cell.angle_alpha   90.00
_cell.angle_beta   90.00
_cell.angle_gamma   90.00
#
_symmetry.space_group_name_H-M   'P 1'
#
loop_
_entity.id
_entity.type
_entity.pdbx_description
1 polymer ?
#
loop_
_entity_poly.entity_id
_entity_poly.type
_entity_poly.pdbx_seq_one_letter_code
_entity_poly.pdbx_strand_id
1 'polypeptide(L)'
;GIGVYQTAADMGVLAIGVDSNQNYIQPGTMLTSMYKKVGLAAYESFEAAMNGTWEAGFKVNGVAEDGVGAAMDEYNADLVSAEMLAAVETARAGIIDGSIVVHDYMSDNTCPL
;
A
#
# COMPACT_ATOMS: atom_id res chain seq x y z
N GLY A 1 -1.90 14.79 -5.07
CA GLY A 1 -0.65 14.25 -5.07
C GLY A 1 0.54 15.13 -5.37
N ILE A 2 0.83 15.45 -6.65
CA ILE A 2 2.13 16.06 -7.06
C ILE A 2 2.46 17.36 -6.31
N GLY A 3 1.48 18.24 -6.09
CA GLY A 3 1.71 19.48 -5.33
C GLY A 3 2.13 19.25 -3.87
N VAL A 4 1.62 18.21 -3.24
CA VAL A 4 2.04 17.81 -1.88
C VAL A 4 3.50 17.37 -1.88
N TYR A 5 3.91 16.56 -2.86
CA TYR A 5 5.29 16.06 -2.96
C TYR A 5 6.30 17.17 -3.21
N GLN A 6 5.93 18.14 -4.07
CA GLN A 6 6.76 19.31 -4.30
C GLN A 6 6.91 20.14 -3.02
N THR A 7 5.79 20.40 -2.31
CA THR A 7 5.85 21.14 -1.03
C THR A 7 6.68 20.40 0.01
N ALA A 8 6.56 19.08 0.09
CA ALA A 8 7.37 18.27 1.00
C ALA A 8 8.88 18.40 0.68
N ALA A 9 9.23 18.34 -0.61
CA ALA A 9 10.61 18.56 -1.06
C ALA A 9 11.12 19.96 -0.70
N ASP A 10 10.34 21.00 -0.93
CA ASP A 10 10.68 22.39 -0.62
C ASP A 10 10.86 22.61 0.90
N MET A 11 10.12 21.87 1.71
CA MET A 11 10.20 21.93 3.18
C MET A 11 11.24 20.97 3.78
N GLY A 12 11.85 20.12 2.99
CA GLY A 12 12.83 19.12 3.46
C GLY A 12 12.20 18.03 4.36
N VAL A 13 10.92 17.70 4.13
CA VAL A 13 10.20 16.62 4.83
C VAL A 13 9.86 15.48 3.88
N LEU A 14 9.64 14.29 4.43
CA LEU A 14 9.29 13.12 3.64
C LEU A 14 7.80 13.07 3.30
N ALA A 15 7.48 12.42 2.20
CA ALA A 15 6.11 12.16 1.76
C ALA A 15 5.90 10.67 1.45
N ILE A 16 4.64 10.24 1.49
CA ILE A 16 4.20 8.89 1.10
C ILE A 16 3.22 9.02 -0.05
N GLY A 17 3.50 8.32 -1.15
CA GLY A 17 2.61 8.21 -2.30
C GLY A 17 1.43 7.28 -2.02
N VAL A 18 0.36 7.40 -2.81
CA VAL A 18 -0.86 6.61 -2.65
C VAL A 18 -1.36 6.11 -4.01
N ASP A 19 -1.98 4.94 -4.03
CA ASP A 19 -2.62 4.22 -5.13
C ASP A 19 -1.66 3.51 -6.09
N SER A 20 -0.58 4.14 -6.49
CA SER A 20 0.46 3.56 -7.34
C SER A 20 1.85 3.89 -6.82
N ASN A 21 2.87 3.21 -7.31
CA ASN A 21 4.24 3.61 -7.02
C ASN A 21 4.53 4.97 -7.67
N GLN A 22 4.77 5.97 -6.84
CA GLN A 22 5.05 7.36 -7.20
C GLN A 22 6.42 7.83 -6.71
N ASN A 23 7.29 6.90 -6.26
CA ASN A 23 8.60 7.23 -5.70
C ASN A 23 9.46 8.03 -6.69
N TYR A 24 9.33 7.75 -7.99
CA TYR A 24 10.06 8.41 -9.07
C TYR A 24 9.70 9.88 -9.28
N ILE A 25 8.57 10.36 -8.71
CA ILE A 25 8.09 11.75 -8.93
C ILE A 25 8.97 12.75 -8.18
N GLN A 26 9.40 12.41 -6.96
CA GLN A 26 10.31 13.24 -6.14
C GLN A 26 11.34 12.34 -5.43
N PRO A 27 12.36 11.86 -6.15
CA PRO A 27 13.43 11.06 -5.54
C PRO A 27 14.09 11.79 -4.37
N GLY A 28 14.37 11.08 -3.29
CA GLY A 28 14.92 11.67 -2.07
C GLY A 28 13.90 12.34 -1.13
N THR A 29 12.63 12.44 -1.57
CA THR A 29 11.52 12.97 -0.75
C THR A 29 10.46 11.90 -0.49
N MET A 30 10.21 11.02 -1.46
CA MET A 30 9.23 9.96 -1.34
C MET A 30 9.80 8.81 -0.52
N LEU A 31 9.38 8.69 0.75
CA LEU A 31 9.80 7.59 1.62
C LEU A 31 9.35 6.23 1.07
N THR A 32 8.12 6.17 0.60
CA THR A 32 7.51 5.01 -0.07
C THR A 32 6.21 5.45 -0.75
N SER A 33 5.56 4.50 -1.42
CA SER A 33 4.20 4.66 -1.93
C SER A 33 3.36 3.45 -1.53
N MET A 34 2.20 3.69 -0.92
CA MET A 34 1.19 2.66 -0.77
C MET A 34 0.58 2.39 -2.14
N TYR A 35 0.82 1.23 -2.69
CA TYR A 35 0.26 0.84 -3.99
C TYR A 35 -0.89 -0.16 -3.85
N LYS A 36 -1.82 -0.07 -4.78
CA LYS A 36 -2.92 -1.03 -4.99
C LYS A 36 -2.68 -1.77 -6.29
N LYS A 37 -2.69 -3.09 -6.23
CA LYS A 37 -2.53 -3.94 -7.42
C LYS A 37 -3.85 -4.08 -8.19
N VAL A 38 -4.35 -2.98 -8.74
CA VAL A 38 -5.62 -2.94 -9.49
C VAL A 38 -5.60 -3.88 -10.68
N GLY A 39 -4.44 -4.00 -11.35
CA GLY A 39 -4.25 -4.94 -12.46
C GLY A 39 -4.41 -6.40 -12.03
N LEU A 40 -3.93 -6.77 -10.83
CA LEU A 40 -4.11 -8.11 -10.26
C LEU A 40 -5.59 -8.39 -10.01
N ALA A 41 -6.31 -7.46 -9.39
CA ALA A 41 -7.75 -7.61 -9.13
C ALA A 41 -8.57 -7.77 -10.43
N ALA A 42 -8.22 -7.02 -11.48
CA ALA A 42 -8.83 -7.18 -12.79
C ALA A 42 -8.52 -8.56 -13.40
N TYR A 43 -7.23 -8.97 -13.38
CA TYR A 43 -6.81 -10.28 -13.87
C TYR A 43 -7.55 -11.42 -13.19
N GLU A 44 -7.58 -11.44 -11.86
CA GLU A 44 -8.28 -12.44 -11.06
C GLU A 44 -9.79 -12.52 -11.39
N SER A 45 -10.42 -11.37 -11.65
CA SER A 45 -11.83 -11.32 -12.04
C SER A 45 -12.07 -11.96 -13.40
N PHE A 46 -11.21 -11.70 -14.39
CA PHE A 46 -11.28 -12.37 -15.70
C PHE A 46 -10.98 -13.85 -15.61
N GLU A 47 -9.96 -14.25 -14.84
CA GLU A 47 -9.60 -15.65 -14.63
C GLU A 47 -10.75 -16.41 -13.97
N ALA A 48 -11.38 -15.86 -12.94
CA ALA A 48 -12.56 -16.46 -12.29
C ALA A 48 -13.73 -16.61 -13.27
N ALA A 49 -13.98 -15.61 -14.11
CA ALA A 49 -15.01 -15.67 -15.13
C ALA A 49 -14.74 -16.78 -16.18
N MET A 50 -13.49 -16.90 -16.63
CA MET A 50 -13.08 -17.94 -17.57
C MET A 50 -13.20 -19.34 -16.98
N ASN A 51 -12.92 -19.49 -15.69
CA ASN A 51 -12.99 -20.76 -14.96
C ASN A 51 -14.41 -21.11 -14.45
N GLY A 52 -15.39 -20.20 -14.64
CA GLY A 52 -16.76 -20.39 -14.16
C GLY A 52 -16.89 -20.29 -12.62
N THR A 53 -15.93 -19.66 -11.95
CA THR A 53 -15.88 -19.49 -10.49
C THR A 53 -16.16 -18.05 -10.06
N TRP A 54 -16.52 -17.17 -11.02
CA TRP A 54 -16.81 -15.78 -10.72
C TRP A 54 -18.13 -15.65 -9.93
N GLU A 55 -18.06 -14.91 -8.83
CA GLU A 55 -19.22 -14.59 -8.00
C GLU A 55 -19.39 -13.08 -7.91
N ALA A 56 -20.66 -12.62 -7.98
CA ALA A 56 -20.99 -11.21 -7.79
C ALA A 56 -20.89 -10.85 -6.30
N GLY A 57 -20.33 -9.67 -5.99
CA GLY A 57 -20.22 -9.18 -4.62
C GLY A 57 -18.98 -8.32 -4.41
N PHE A 58 -18.76 -7.96 -3.15
CA PHE A 58 -17.56 -7.27 -2.74
C PHE A 58 -16.43 -8.28 -2.50
N LYS A 59 -15.27 -8.02 -3.12
CA LYS A 59 -14.01 -8.74 -2.83
C LYS A 59 -13.01 -7.73 -2.25
N VAL A 60 -12.43 -8.07 -1.12
CA VAL A 60 -11.37 -7.26 -0.49
C VAL A 60 -10.04 -7.94 -0.76
N ASN A 61 -9.14 -7.25 -1.45
CA ASN A 61 -7.77 -7.69 -1.70
C ASN A 61 -6.84 -6.84 -0.83
N GLY A 62 -6.62 -7.29 0.39
CA GLY A 62 -5.76 -6.64 1.38
C GLY A 62 -4.30 -7.06 1.29
N VAL A 63 -3.62 -7.00 2.43
CA VAL A 63 -2.21 -7.39 2.58
C VAL A 63 -2.03 -8.91 2.40
N ALA A 64 -2.99 -9.71 2.89
CA ALA A 64 -2.94 -11.17 2.80
C ALA A 64 -3.04 -11.67 1.35
N GLU A 65 -3.86 -11.02 0.53
CA GLU A 65 -4.04 -11.31 -0.89
C GLU A 65 -3.00 -10.63 -1.78
N ASP A 66 -1.99 -9.95 -1.17
CA ASP A 66 -1.00 -9.17 -1.90
C ASP A 66 -1.61 -8.06 -2.81
N GLY A 67 -2.81 -7.62 -2.46
CA GLY A 67 -3.54 -6.59 -3.21
C GLY A 67 -3.04 -5.16 -2.95
N VAL A 68 -2.38 -4.93 -1.82
CA VAL A 68 -1.79 -3.66 -1.41
C VAL A 68 -0.41 -3.87 -0.80
N GLY A 69 0.44 -2.85 -0.87
CA GLY A 69 1.78 -2.93 -0.29
C GLY A 69 2.50 -1.59 -0.29
N ALA A 70 3.74 -1.59 0.19
CA ALA A 70 4.64 -0.45 0.18
C ALA A 70 5.72 -0.62 -0.90
N ALA A 71 5.91 0.39 -1.74
CA ALA A 71 6.85 0.35 -2.85
C ALA A 71 8.29 0.51 -2.36
N MET A 72 9.17 -0.36 -2.82
CA MET A 72 10.61 -0.29 -2.61
C MET A 72 11.30 -0.39 -3.95
N ASP A 73 12.13 0.61 -4.28
CA ASP A 73 12.86 0.72 -5.54
C ASP A 73 14.10 1.60 -5.41
N GLU A 74 14.79 1.87 -6.51
CA GLU A 74 15.99 2.69 -6.56
C GLU A 74 15.77 4.15 -6.12
N TYR A 75 14.55 4.67 -6.15
CA TYR A 75 14.25 6.08 -5.81
C TYR A 75 14.13 6.32 -4.30
N ASN A 76 13.86 5.28 -3.51
CA ASN A 76 13.73 5.37 -2.06
C ASN A 76 14.69 4.46 -1.26
N ALA A 77 15.54 3.71 -1.94
CA ALA A 77 16.47 2.77 -1.30
C ALA A 77 17.37 3.44 -0.24
N ASP A 78 17.81 4.67 -0.49
CA ASP A 78 18.67 5.41 0.44
C ASP A 78 17.90 6.03 1.64
N LEU A 79 16.59 6.10 1.56
CA LEU A 79 15.73 6.66 2.62
C LEU A 79 15.23 5.60 3.60
N VAL A 80 15.14 4.34 3.17
CA VAL A 80 14.56 3.25 3.96
C VAL A 80 15.66 2.37 4.52
N SER A 81 15.81 2.39 5.85
CA SER A 81 16.79 1.55 6.53
C SER A 81 16.34 0.07 6.60
N ALA A 82 17.30 -0.83 6.80
CA ALA A 82 17.00 -2.24 7.04
C ALA A 82 16.09 -2.46 8.27
N GLU A 83 16.21 -1.61 9.29
CA GLU A 83 15.36 -1.65 10.47
C GLU A 83 13.90 -1.27 10.13
N MET A 84 13.70 -0.23 9.31
CA MET A 84 12.36 0.15 8.81
C MET A 84 11.74 -0.98 8.01
N LEU A 85 12.49 -1.62 7.13
CA LEU A 85 12.02 -2.78 6.36
C LEU A 85 11.60 -3.93 7.27
N ALA A 86 12.41 -4.27 8.26
CA ALA A 86 12.10 -5.32 9.22
C ALA A 86 10.81 -5.00 10.03
N ALA A 87 10.63 -3.74 10.42
CA ALA A 87 9.41 -3.31 11.11
C ALA A 87 8.17 -3.41 10.20
N VAL A 88 8.27 -3.03 8.93
CA VAL A 88 7.19 -3.17 7.95
C VAL A 88 6.82 -4.64 7.73
N GLU A 89 7.81 -5.52 7.56
CA GLU A 89 7.55 -6.96 7.39
C GLU A 89 6.95 -7.60 8.64
N THR A 90 7.36 -7.17 9.83
CA THR A 90 6.75 -7.61 11.09
C THR A 90 5.27 -7.18 11.18
N ALA A 91 4.98 -5.94 10.86
CA ALA A 91 3.61 -5.44 10.82
C ALA A 91 2.76 -6.16 9.76
N ARG A 92 3.34 -6.40 8.57
CA ARG A 92 2.70 -7.16 7.48
C ARG A 92 2.34 -8.58 7.94
N ALA A 93 3.26 -9.28 8.55
CA ALA A 93 3.02 -10.62 9.09
C ALA A 93 1.92 -10.61 10.15
N GLY A 94 1.93 -9.63 11.06
CA GLY A 94 0.90 -9.49 12.10
C GLY A 94 -0.49 -9.16 11.55
N ILE A 95 -0.59 -8.43 10.45
CA ILE A 95 -1.88 -8.21 9.76
C ILE A 95 -2.38 -9.51 9.12
N ILE A 96 -1.48 -10.28 8.50
CA ILE A 96 -1.83 -11.55 7.83
C ILE A 96 -2.28 -12.61 8.83
N ASP A 97 -1.60 -12.74 9.96
CA ASP A 97 -1.94 -13.71 11.00
C ASP A 97 -3.05 -13.26 11.96
N GLY A 98 -3.50 -11.99 11.84
CA GLY A 98 -4.58 -11.41 12.63
C GLY A 98 -4.17 -10.92 14.02
N SER A 99 -2.89 -10.93 14.38
CA SER A 99 -2.39 -10.36 15.64
C SER A 99 -2.44 -8.82 15.63
N ILE A 100 -2.41 -8.22 14.43
CA ILE A 100 -2.67 -6.80 14.20
C ILE A 100 -3.98 -6.66 13.44
N VAL A 101 -4.99 -6.10 14.09
CA VAL A 101 -6.29 -5.78 13.47
C VAL A 101 -6.27 -4.35 12.97
N VAL A 102 -6.39 -4.18 11.65
CA VAL A 102 -6.53 -2.86 11.04
C VAL A 102 -7.97 -2.39 11.24
N HIS A 103 -8.13 -1.28 11.97
CA HIS A 103 -9.46 -0.71 12.20
C HIS A 103 -10.05 -0.14 10.90
N ASP A 104 -11.30 -0.51 10.60
CA ASP A 104 -12.07 0.06 9.50
C ASP A 104 -13.06 1.09 10.04
N TYR A 105 -12.74 2.37 9.87
CA TYR A 105 -13.61 3.49 10.26
C TYR A 105 -15.03 3.34 9.68
N MET A 106 -15.18 2.80 8.47
CA MET A 106 -16.48 2.66 7.82
C MET A 106 -17.39 1.63 8.50
N SER A 107 -16.81 0.77 9.35
CA SER A 107 -17.57 -0.26 10.06
C SER A 107 -18.38 0.30 11.24
N ASP A 108 -17.88 1.33 11.93
CA ASP A 108 -18.47 1.85 13.16
C ASP A 108 -18.42 3.38 13.33
N ASN A 109 -17.79 4.10 12.39
CA ASN A 109 -17.59 5.56 12.40
C ASN A 109 -16.81 6.07 13.63
N THR A 110 -15.94 5.25 14.19
CA THR A 110 -15.08 5.61 15.32
C THR A 110 -13.60 5.67 14.91
N CYS A 111 -12.79 6.39 15.70
CA CYS A 111 -11.34 6.41 15.58
C CYS A 111 -10.73 6.04 16.93
N PRO A 112 -10.28 4.82 17.14
CA PRO A 112 -9.84 4.31 18.45
C PRO A 112 -8.41 4.75 18.84
N LEU A 113 -7.91 5.89 18.35
CA LEU A 113 -6.60 6.46 18.69
C LEU A 113 -6.65 7.29 19.96
#